data_329d00c9266ae31411966c32ed3fdfb0
#
_entry.id   329d00c9266ae31411966c32ed3fdfb0
#
_cell.length_a   1.000
_cell.length_b   1.000
_cell.length_c   1.000
_cell.angle_alpha   90.00
_cell.angle_beta   90.00
_cell.angle_gamma   90.00
#
_symmetry.space_group_name_H-M   'P 1'
#
loop_
_entity.id
_entity.type
_entity.pdbx_description
1 polymer ?
#
loop_
_entity_poly.entity_id
_entity_poly.type
_entity_poly.pdbx_seq_one_letter_code
_entity_poly.pdbx_strand_id
1 'polypeptide(L)'
;MAEPYTPPPEAARIALIEAIRFDERGLVPAIAQDATTHEVLMMAWMNREAVAETLATGRVCYFSRSRGALWRKGESSGQTQALVDLRVDCDGDTVLLLVHQHGVACHTGRQSCFFTAIRDGQVTTILAPKIDPASLYGGRHA
;
A
#
# COMPACT_ATOMS: atom_id res chain seq x y z
N MET A 1 5.27 14.54 -15.44
CA MET A 1 6.21 13.44 -15.21
C MET A 1 6.66 13.46 -13.76
N ALA A 2 6.61 12.34 -13.10
CA ALA A 2 7.04 12.27 -11.71
C ALA A 2 8.55 12.37 -11.62
N GLU A 3 9.02 13.01 -10.57
CA GLU A 3 10.45 13.08 -10.31
C GLU A 3 10.96 11.68 -9.93
N PRO A 4 12.21 11.36 -10.26
CA PRO A 4 12.81 10.12 -9.82
C PRO A 4 12.84 10.06 -8.29
N TYR A 5 12.58 8.89 -7.74
CA TYR A 5 12.63 8.70 -6.31
C TYR A 5 14.08 8.76 -5.82
N THR A 6 14.31 9.54 -4.78
CA THR A 6 15.61 9.60 -4.13
C THR A 6 15.47 8.94 -2.76
N PRO A 7 16.10 7.78 -2.54
CA PRO A 7 16.00 7.14 -1.24
C PRO A 7 16.67 7.99 -0.15
N PRO A 8 16.11 8.00 1.07
CA PRO A 8 16.78 8.64 2.19
C PRO A 8 18.15 7.97 2.46
N PRO A 9 19.06 8.66 3.11
CA PRO A 9 20.34 8.03 3.50
C PRO A 9 20.12 6.74 4.28
N GLU A 10 21.01 5.77 4.12
CA GLU A 10 20.90 4.47 4.78
C GLU A 10 20.70 4.60 6.29
N ALA A 11 21.46 5.49 6.93
CA ALA A 11 21.34 5.68 8.37
C ALA A 11 19.92 6.11 8.78
N ALA A 12 19.29 6.98 7.98
CA ALA A 12 17.93 7.42 8.24
C ALA A 12 16.92 6.29 8.03
N ARG A 13 17.14 5.47 6.99
CA ARG A 13 16.27 4.33 6.74
C ARG A 13 16.32 3.34 7.89
N ILE A 14 17.52 3.04 8.37
CA ILE A 14 17.71 2.12 9.51
C ILE A 14 17.04 2.69 10.77
N ALA A 15 17.24 3.98 11.04
CA ALA A 15 16.65 4.63 12.20
C ALA A 15 15.12 4.58 12.18
N LEU A 16 14.52 4.78 11.01
CA LEU A 16 13.07 4.71 10.87
C LEU A 16 12.55 3.30 11.14
N ILE A 17 13.22 2.30 10.57
CA ILE A 17 12.83 0.89 10.78
C ILE A 17 12.94 0.52 12.25
N GLU A 18 13.99 0.99 12.94
CA GLU A 18 14.15 0.73 14.36
C GLU A 18 13.05 1.38 15.21
N ALA A 19 12.40 2.43 14.70
CA ALA A 19 11.29 3.06 15.38
C ALA A 19 9.98 2.28 15.24
N ILE A 20 9.92 1.29 14.36
CA ILE A 20 8.74 0.47 14.15
C ILE A 20 8.72 -0.68 15.14
N ARG A 21 7.56 -0.87 15.78
CA ARG A 21 7.34 -1.98 16.69
C ARG A 21 6.55 -3.06 15.95
N PHE A 22 7.28 -3.95 15.31
CA PHE A 22 6.67 -5.10 14.65
C PHE A 22 6.03 -6.01 15.70
N ASP A 23 4.93 -6.66 15.33
CA ASP A 23 4.25 -7.58 16.23
C ASP A 23 5.04 -8.89 16.39
N GLU A 24 4.47 -9.86 17.11
CA GLU A 24 5.15 -11.12 17.38
C GLU A 24 5.39 -11.96 16.12
N ARG A 25 4.73 -11.63 15.01
CA ARG A 25 4.96 -12.28 13.72
C ARG A 25 5.94 -11.49 12.86
N GLY A 26 6.45 -10.39 13.37
CA GLY A 26 7.33 -9.52 12.61
C GLY A 26 6.61 -8.63 11.61
N LEU A 27 5.33 -8.32 11.84
CA LEU A 27 4.51 -7.56 10.92
C LEU A 27 4.03 -6.25 11.54
N VAL A 28 3.78 -5.28 10.67
CA VAL A 28 3.17 -4.00 11.03
C VAL A 28 2.08 -3.69 10.00
N PRO A 29 0.90 -3.20 10.44
CA PRO A 29 -0.10 -2.74 9.48
C PRO A 29 0.35 -1.47 8.80
N ALA A 30 0.08 -1.37 7.50
CA ALA A 30 0.47 -0.24 6.67
C ALA A 30 -0.75 0.28 5.92
N ILE A 31 -1.06 1.55 6.12
CA ILE A 31 -2.17 2.21 5.45
C ILE A 31 -1.61 3.01 4.29
N ALA A 32 -2.17 2.83 3.09
CA ALA A 32 -1.78 3.61 1.93
C ALA A 32 -2.82 4.69 1.68
N GLN A 33 -2.35 5.93 1.55
CA GLN A 33 -3.17 7.11 1.32
C GLN A 33 -2.66 7.82 0.09
N ASP A 34 -3.56 8.31 -0.76
CA ASP A 34 -3.16 9.07 -1.93
C ASP A 34 -2.53 10.39 -1.50
N ALA A 35 -1.33 10.69 -1.99
CA ALA A 35 -0.58 11.88 -1.58
C ALA A 35 -1.21 13.17 -2.08
N THR A 36 -2.01 13.12 -3.14
CA THR A 36 -2.65 14.30 -3.73
C THR A 36 -4.06 14.52 -3.18
N THR A 37 -4.90 13.48 -3.20
CA THR A 37 -6.31 13.60 -2.82
C THR A 37 -6.54 13.34 -1.34
N HIS A 38 -5.59 12.69 -0.67
CA HIS A 38 -5.69 12.21 0.70
C HIS A 38 -6.72 11.11 0.90
N GLU A 39 -7.18 10.52 -0.19
CA GLU A 39 -8.07 9.36 -0.11
C GLU A 39 -7.31 8.17 0.49
N VAL A 40 -7.93 7.50 1.46
CA VAL A 40 -7.36 6.28 2.02
C VAL A 40 -7.63 5.15 1.02
N LEU A 41 -6.58 4.49 0.58
CA LEU A 41 -6.66 3.54 -0.52
C LEU A 41 -6.79 2.09 -0.07
N MET A 42 -5.99 1.69 0.90
CA MET A 42 -5.96 0.29 1.34
C MET A 42 -5.18 0.15 2.63
N MET A 43 -5.27 -1.02 3.23
CA MET A 43 -4.40 -1.42 4.34
C MET A 43 -3.87 -2.82 4.03
N ALA A 44 -2.58 -3.01 4.26
CA ALA A 44 -1.94 -4.31 4.13
C ALA A 44 -0.84 -4.43 5.17
N TRP A 45 -0.07 -5.51 5.13
CA TRP A 45 0.97 -5.78 6.12
C TRP A 45 2.36 -5.60 5.52
N MET A 46 3.30 -5.20 6.36
CA MET A 46 4.70 -5.12 5.99
C MET A 46 5.53 -5.81 7.04
N ASN A 47 6.57 -6.54 6.61
CA ASN A 47 7.61 -6.99 7.51
C ASN A 47 8.80 -6.04 7.38
N ARG A 48 9.88 -6.30 8.11
CA ARG A 48 11.07 -5.43 8.08
C ARG A 48 11.62 -5.31 6.66
N GLU A 49 11.69 -6.42 5.92
CA GLU A 49 12.19 -6.41 4.55
C GLU A 49 11.32 -5.59 3.61
N ALA A 50 9.99 -5.65 3.78
CA ALA A 50 9.06 -4.86 2.97
C ALA A 50 9.27 -3.36 3.18
N VAL A 51 9.42 -2.94 4.44
CA VAL A 51 9.71 -1.54 4.76
C VAL A 51 11.04 -1.12 4.15
N ALA A 52 12.07 -1.95 4.32
CA ALA A 52 13.40 -1.65 3.80
C ALA A 52 13.38 -1.50 2.27
N GLU A 53 12.74 -2.42 1.57
CA GLU A 53 12.65 -2.37 0.12
C GLU A 53 11.86 -1.14 -0.35
N THR A 54 10.74 -0.84 0.31
CA THR A 54 9.92 0.33 -0.03
C THR A 54 10.74 1.62 0.09
N LEU A 55 11.49 1.77 1.18
CA LEU A 55 12.32 2.96 1.40
C LEU A 55 13.48 3.03 0.41
N ALA A 56 14.06 1.90 0.04
CA ALA A 56 15.21 1.88 -0.85
C ALA A 56 14.82 2.14 -2.31
N THR A 57 13.65 1.65 -2.74
CA THR A 57 13.25 1.70 -4.15
C THR A 57 12.22 2.76 -4.48
N GLY A 58 11.44 3.21 -3.49
CA GLY A 58 10.31 4.10 -3.72
C GLY A 58 9.10 3.40 -4.32
N ARG A 59 9.12 2.08 -4.41
CA ARG A 59 7.99 1.28 -4.88
C ARG A 59 7.47 0.47 -3.71
N VAL A 60 6.18 0.59 -3.43
CA VAL A 60 5.64 -0.01 -2.23
C VAL A 60 5.61 -1.53 -2.33
N CYS A 61 6.17 -2.16 -1.30
CA CYS A 61 6.24 -3.59 -1.14
C CYS A 61 5.55 -3.95 0.17
N TYR A 62 4.68 -4.93 0.13
CA TYR A 62 3.97 -5.45 1.29
C TYR A 62 4.40 -6.87 1.58
N PHE A 63 3.91 -7.42 2.68
CA PHE A 63 4.10 -8.82 3.01
C PHE A 63 2.75 -9.54 2.99
N SER A 64 2.65 -10.61 2.20
CA SER A 64 1.43 -11.41 2.13
C SER A 64 1.43 -12.43 3.26
N ARG A 65 0.48 -12.32 4.19
CA ARG A 65 0.37 -13.26 5.30
C ARG A 65 -0.02 -14.66 4.83
N SER A 66 -0.89 -14.73 3.83
CA SER A 66 -1.38 -16.01 3.33
C SER A 66 -0.31 -16.77 2.55
N ARG A 67 0.55 -16.07 1.83
CA ARG A 67 1.62 -16.70 1.04
C ARG A 67 2.95 -16.75 1.77
N GLY A 68 3.10 -16.00 2.87
CA GLY A 68 4.36 -15.92 3.61
C GLY A 68 5.48 -15.32 2.77
N ALA A 69 5.18 -14.35 1.91
CA ALA A 69 6.15 -13.80 0.96
C ALA A 69 5.95 -12.30 0.73
N LEU A 70 7.01 -11.64 0.28
CA LEU A 70 6.93 -10.24 -0.14
C LEU A 70 6.00 -10.13 -1.35
N TRP A 71 5.28 -9.02 -1.40
CA TRP A 71 4.35 -8.73 -2.47
C TRP A 71 4.52 -7.28 -2.91
N ARG A 72 5.07 -7.06 -4.09
CA ARG A 72 5.25 -5.73 -4.63
C ARG A 72 3.95 -5.28 -5.25
N LYS A 73 3.44 -4.15 -4.79
CA LYS A 73 2.13 -3.65 -5.23
C LYS A 73 2.14 -3.43 -6.74
N GLY A 74 1.22 -4.10 -7.43
CA GLY A 74 1.08 -3.98 -8.86
C GLY A 74 1.98 -4.88 -9.69
N GLU A 75 2.73 -5.79 -9.08
CA GLU A 75 3.64 -6.67 -9.85
C GLU A 75 2.91 -7.55 -10.86
N SER A 76 1.63 -7.89 -10.58
CA SER A 76 0.82 -8.67 -11.50
C SER A 76 -0.18 -7.80 -12.29
N SER A 77 -0.79 -6.82 -11.63
CA SER A 77 -1.86 -6.03 -12.21
C SER A 77 -1.38 -4.76 -12.91
N GLY A 78 -0.17 -4.32 -12.63
CA GLY A 78 0.33 -3.03 -13.12
C GLY A 78 -0.14 -1.84 -12.30
N GLN A 79 -0.93 -2.05 -11.26
CA GLN A 79 -1.50 -0.98 -10.42
C GLN A 79 -0.54 -0.67 -9.28
N THR A 80 0.55 0.01 -9.60
CA THR A 80 1.67 0.24 -8.69
C THR A 80 1.45 1.43 -7.77
N GLN A 81 2.24 1.49 -6.70
CA GLN A 81 2.25 2.62 -5.79
C GLN A 81 3.66 3.18 -5.69
N ALA A 82 3.82 4.46 -5.99
CA ALA A 82 5.09 5.15 -5.85
C ALA A 82 5.08 5.90 -4.51
N LEU A 83 6.11 5.66 -3.70
CA LEU A 83 6.20 6.27 -2.38
C LEU A 83 6.53 7.75 -2.47
N VAL A 84 5.75 8.57 -1.75
CA VAL A 84 6.03 9.98 -1.54
C VAL A 84 6.59 10.18 -0.14
N ASP A 85 5.99 9.54 0.85
CA ASP A 85 6.39 9.70 2.25
C ASP A 85 5.98 8.47 3.04
N LEU A 86 6.75 8.13 4.06
CA LEU A 86 6.44 7.02 4.96
C LEU A 86 6.53 7.54 6.38
N ARG A 87 5.46 7.38 7.13
CA ARG A 87 5.34 7.86 8.50
C ARG A 87 5.06 6.70 9.44
N VAL A 88 5.59 6.80 10.65
CA VAL A 88 5.35 5.82 11.72
C VAL A 88 4.50 6.54 12.75
N ASP A 89 3.50 5.87 13.30
CA ASP A 89 2.61 6.50 14.26
C ASP A 89 3.27 6.66 15.64
N CYS A 90 2.52 7.25 16.59
CA CYS A 90 3.10 7.71 17.86
C CYS A 90 3.68 6.59 18.73
N ASP A 91 3.15 5.38 18.65
CA ASP A 91 3.65 4.24 19.41
C ASP A 91 4.35 3.20 18.55
N GLY A 92 4.56 3.52 17.27
CA GLY A 92 5.38 2.70 16.39
C GLY A 92 4.72 1.47 15.82
N ASP A 93 3.43 1.29 16.01
CA ASP A 93 2.75 0.04 15.63
C ASP A 93 1.91 0.12 14.34
N THR A 94 1.97 1.25 13.63
CA THR A 94 1.29 1.43 12.35
C THR A 94 2.12 2.32 11.45
N VAL A 95 2.12 2.01 10.17
CA VAL A 95 2.84 2.78 9.15
C VAL A 95 1.82 3.44 8.22
N LEU A 96 2.05 4.70 7.88
CA LEU A 96 1.28 5.43 6.89
C LEU A 96 2.15 5.68 5.67
N LEU A 97 1.69 5.22 4.51
CA LEU A 97 2.36 5.42 3.23
C LEU A 97 1.59 6.46 2.44
N LEU A 98 2.21 7.59 2.15
CA LEU A 98 1.64 8.56 1.22
C LEU A 98 2.20 8.20 -0.15
N VAL A 99 1.31 7.93 -1.10
CA VAL A 99 1.70 7.35 -2.38
C VAL A 99 1.04 8.06 -3.57
N HIS A 100 1.65 7.92 -4.74
CA HIS A 100 0.97 8.16 -5.99
C HIS A 100 0.52 6.78 -6.51
N GLN A 101 -0.79 6.57 -6.53
CA GLN A 101 -1.38 5.33 -7.02
C GLN A 101 -1.46 5.37 -8.53
N HIS A 102 -0.76 4.46 -9.21
CA HIS A 102 -0.94 4.26 -10.63
C HIS A 102 -2.12 3.32 -10.82
N GLY A 103 -3.17 3.78 -11.47
CA GLY A 103 -4.40 3.01 -11.60
C GLY A 103 -5.20 2.98 -10.31
N VAL A 104 -5.67 1.80 -9.94
CA VAL A 104 -6.56 1.63 -8.79
C VAL A 104 -5.91 0.74 -7.72
N ALA A 105 -6.26 0.97 -6.46
CA ALA A 105 -5.66 0.23 -5.36
C ALA A 105 -6.27 -1.17 -5.18
N CYS A 106 -7.57 -1.29 -5.42
CA CYS A 106 -8.32 -2.52 -5.09
C CYS A 106 -8.37 -3.50 -6.27
N HIS A 107 -8.24 -4.78 -5.97
CA HIS A 107 -8.35 -5.83 -7.00
C HIS A 107 -9.76 -5.93 -7.60
N THR A 108 -10.76 -5.28 -6.98
CA THR A 108 -12.11 -5.19 -7.54
C THR A 108 -12.22 -4.12 -8.62
N GLY A 109 -11.12 -3.44 -8.94
CA GLY A 109 -11.12 -2.35 -9.91
C GLY A 109 -11.51 -1.00 -9.33
N ARG A 110 -11.77 -0.92 -8.02
CA ARG A 110 -12.13 0.33 -7.36
C ARG A 110 -10.89 1.08 -6.91
N GLN A 111 -10.99 2.39 -6.89
CA GLN A 111 -9.89 3.28 -6.49
C GLN A 111 -9.42 2.97 -5.09
N SER A 112 -10.33 2.70 -4.17
CA SER A 112 -10.02 2.38 -2.78
C SER A 112 -10.60 1.02 -2.42
N CYS A 113 -9.95 0.32 -1.51
CA CYS A 113 -10.48 -0.91 -0.93
C CYS A 113 -11.64 -0.62 0.04
N PHE A 114 -11.78 0.63 0.48
CA PHE A 114 -12.79 1.02 1.45
C PHE A 114 -14.03 1.54 0.72
N PHE A 115 -14.85 0.63 0.23
CA PHE A 115 -16.01 0.99 -0.58
C PHE A 115 -17.35 0.49 -0.03
N THR A 116 -17.35 -0.09 1.15
CA THR A 116 -18.57 -0.54 1.82
C THR A 116 -18.82 0.33 3.04
N ALA A 117 -19.99 0.93 3.11
CA ALA A 117 -20.32 1.87 4.20
C ALA A 117 -21.81 1.78 4.53
N ILE A 118 -22.22 2.47 5.57
CA ILE A 118 -23.64 2.62 5.89
C ILE A 118 -24.08 3.97 5.35
N ARG A 119 -25.12 3.97 4.53
CA ARG A 119 -25.77 5.16 3.99
C ARG A 119 -27.27 4.99 4.14
N ASP A 120 -27.94 5.99 4.69
CA ASP A 120 -29.40 5.96 4.90
C ASP A 120 -29.85 4.70 5.64
N GLY A 121 -29.06 4.29 6.64
CA GLY A 121 -29.37 3.13 7.47
C GLY A 121 -29.10 1.77 6.83
N GLN A 122 -28.45 1.74 5.66
CA GLN A 122 -28.21 0.49 4.93
C GLN A 122 -26.74 0.31 4.58
N VAL A 123 -26.29 -0.93 4.56
CA VAL A 123 -24.98 -1.29 4.04
C VAL A 123 -24.96 -1.03 2.54
N THR A 124 -24.05 -0.18 2.09
CA THR A 124 -24.04 0.34 0.73
C THR A 124 -22.64 0.29 0.14
N THR A 125 -22.55 -0.07 -1.13
CA THR A 125 -21.31 0.04 -1.89
C THR A 125 -21.21 1.50 -2.40
N ILE A 126 -20.21 2.23 -1.93
CA ILE A 126 -20.12 3.66 -2.19
C ILE A 126 -19.16 4.05 -3.32
N LEU A 127 -18.43 3.10 -3.87
CA LEU A 127 -17.53 3.33 -5.00
C LEU A 127 -17.82 2.29 -6.09
N ALA A 128 -17.88 2.75 -7.33
CA ALA A 128 -18.00 1.86 -8.48
C ALA A 128 -16.60 1.51 -8.98
N PRO A 129 -16.40 0.34 -9.62
CA PRO A 129 -15.14 0.03 -10.27
C PRO A 129 -14.81 1.06 -11.35
N LYS A 130 -13.57 1.54 -11.37
CA LYS A 130 -13.06 2.41 -12.42
C LYS A 130 -12.45 1.61 -13.55
N ILE A 131 -11.98 0.41 -13.23
CA ILE A 131 -11.40 -0.53 -14.18
C ILE A 131 -12.14 -1.84 -14.02
N ASP A 132 -12.42 -2.51 -15.12
CA ASP A 132 -13.05 -3.83 -15.08
C ASP A 132 -12.08 -4.78 -14.37
N PRO A 133 -12.49 -5.42 -13.25
CA PRO A 133 -11.59 -6.34 -12.54
C PRO A 133 -11.03 -7.43 -13.42
N ALA A 134 -11.78 -7.90 -14.42
CA ALA A 134 -11.30 -8.92 -15.33
C ALA A 134 -10.10 -8.42 -16.15
N SER A 135 -10.03 -7.12 -16.46
CA SER A 135 -8.93 -6.58 -17.26
C SER A 135 -7.63 -6.44 -16.46
N LEU A 136 -7.70 -6.37 -15.12
CA LEU A 136 -6.50 -6.25 -14.29
C LEU A 136 -5.63 -7.48 -14.37
N TYR A 137 -6.22 -8.64 -14.52
CA TYR A 137 -5.52 -9.92 -14.58
C TYR A 137 -5.80 -10.65 -15.88
N GLY A 138 -6.45 -9.98 -16.82
CA GLY A 138 -6.89 -10.59 -18.08
C GLY A 138 -5.73 -11.19 -18.83
N GLY A 139 -5.92 -12.37 -19.38
CA GLY A 139 -4.92 -13.07 -20.15
C GLY A 139 -3.77 -13.65 -19.33
N ARG A 140 -3.62 -13.22 -18.10
CA ARG A 140 -2.54 -13.72 -17.26
C ARG A 140 -2.94 -14.81 -16.34
N HIS A 141 -4.20 -14.99 -16.24
CA HIS A 141 -4.66 -16.05 -15.44
C HIS A 141 -4.53 -17.34 -16.07
N ALA A 142 -4.17 -17.27 -17.22
CA ALA A 142 -4.04 -18.53 -17.90
C ALA A 142 -3.24 -19.45 -17.07
#